data_88a29cbf763e9b65ce902748755f924f
#
_entry.id   88a29cbf763e9b65ce902748755f924f
#
_cell.length_a   1.000
_cell.length_b   1.000
_cell.length_c   1.000
_cell.angle_alpha   90.00
_cell.angle_beta   90.00
_cell.angle_gamma   90.00
#
_symmetry.space_group_name_H-M   'P 1'
#
loop_
_entity.id
_entity.type
_entity.pdbx_description
1 polymer ?
#
loop_
_entity_poly.entity_id
_entity_poly.type
_entity_poly.pdbx_seq_one_letter_code
_entity_poly.pdbx_strand_id
1 'polypeptide(L)'
;MDFGTFLVQCLNSVQYGLLLFLVASGLTLIFGIMGVINLAHGSFYMIGAYMAFALAPLFGDQFLLMLVAGVVLAAIFGYLLEWAFFSYLYQRDHLQQVLMTYGLILVFEELRSILVGNDVHGVKVPAWLDGSFALGNVMSYPWYRLFASAACVVLAVALYWVVNRTRLGMMIRAGASNRDMVRGLGIDVKRLYRIVFAAGVALAALAGMIAAPMSSVYPNMGASVLIICFVLVVIGGIGSITGALVASLLVGFVDTFGKVFFADLSGIGIYLLMAIVLIWKPEGLMGRRS
;
A
#
# COMPACT_ATOMS: atom_id res chain seq x y z
N MET A 1 26.07 16.41 -8.83
CA MET A 1 24.75 16.62 -8.20
C MET A 1 24.92 17.74 -7.18
N ASP A 2 24.17 18.81 -7.33
CA ASP A 2 24.21 19.93 -6.38
C ASP A 2 23.52 19.53 -5.07
N PHE A 3 23.93 20.13 -3.93
CA PHE A 3 23.42 19.79 -2.58
C PHE A 3 21.90 19.94 -2.51
N GLY A 4 21.33 20.97 -3.15
CA GLY A 4 19.87 21.18 -3.20
C GLY A 4 19.15 20.03 -3.92
N THR A 5 19.68 19.60 -5.07
CA THR A 5 19.13 18.46 -5.82
C THR A 5 19.19 17.18 -5.00
N PHE A 6 20.30 16.94 -4.29
CA PHE A 6 20.44 15.79 -3.39
C PHE A 6 19.35 15.79 -2.30
N LEU A 7 19.13 16.93 -1.65
CA LEU A 7 18.11 17.06 -0.60
C LEU A 7 16.70 16.80 -1.13
N VAL A 8 16.37 17.34 -2.31
CA VAL A 8 15.07 17.10 -2.97
C VAL A 8 14.90 15.62 -3.29
N GLN A 9 15.95 14.94 -3.77
CA GLN A 9 15.86 13.50 -4.06
C GLN A 9 15.74 12.65 -2.79
N CYS A 10 16.37 13.05 -1.68
CA CYS A 10 16.13 12.41 -0.39
C CYS A 10 14.68 12.54 0.07
N LEU A 11 14.08 13.74 -0.06
CA LEU A 11 12.67 13.96 0.27
C LEU A 11 11.74 13.14 -0.64
N ASN A 12 12.02 13.09 -1.94
CA ASN A 12 11.27 12.27 -2.89
C ASN A 12 11.37 10.76 -2.55
N SER A 13 12.57 10.29 -2.18
CA SER A 13 12.81 8.90 -1.79
C SER A 13 11.99 8.50 -0.56
N VAL A 14 12.00 9.36 0.46
CA VAL A 14 11.24 9.15 1.70
C VAL A 14 9.73 9.18 1.40
N GLN A 15 9.26 10.17 0.64
CA GLN A 15 7.86 10.30 0.26
C GLN A 15 7.36 9.08 -0.51
N TYR A 16 8.11 8.62 -1.52
CA TYR A 16 7.77 7.45 -2.31
C TYR A 16 7.81 6.18 -1.46
N GLY A 17 8.85 6.00 -0.63
CA GLY A 17 8.95 4.88 0.31
C GLY A 17 7.79 4.83 1.30
N LEU A 18 7.34 5.95 1.84
CA LEU A 18 6.20 6.03 2.75
C LEU A 18 4.88 5.66 2.07
N LEU A 19 4.65 6.09 0.82
CA LEU A 19 3.49 5.67 0.03
C LEU A 19 3.49 4.16 -0.22
N LEU A 20 4.64 3.62 -0.62
CA LEU A 20 4.81 2.18 -0.80
C LEU A 20 4.58 1.42 0.50
N PHE A 21 5.01 1.96 1.64
CA PHE A 21 4.74 1.38 2.96
C PHE A 21 3.24 1.24 3.24
N LEU A 22 2.42 2.25 2.93
CA LEU A 22 0.97 2.16 3.17
C LEU A 22 0.35 0.99 2.41
N VAL A 23 0.69 0.83 1.13
CA VAL A 23 0.18 -0.29 0.34
C VAL A 23 0.73 -1.61 0.88
N ALA A 24 2.04 -1.72 1.07
CA ALA A 24 2.69 -2.94 1.53
C ALA A 24 2.26 -3.34 2.95
N SER A 25 1.95 -2.37 3.83
CA SER A 25 1.46 -2.65 5.18
C SER A 25 0.09 -3.33 5.17
N GLY A 26 -0.81 -2.94 4.25
CA GLY A 26 -2.09 -3.61 4.04
C GLY A 26 -1.90 -5.07 3.61
N LEU A 27 -1.02 -5.31 2.64
CA LEU A 27 -0.69 -6.67 2.19
C LEU A 27 -0.03 -7.49 3.32
N THR A 28 0.89 -6.89 4.06
CA THR A 28 1.59 -7.52 5.19
C THR A 28 0.63 -7.93 6.29
N LEU A 29 -0.38 -7.10 6.60
CA LEU A 29 -1.42 -7.41 7.57
C LEU A 29 -2.27 -8.60 7.11
N ILE A 30 -2.76 -8.57 5.87
CA ILE A 30 -3.60 -9.62 5.30
C ILE A 30 -2.82 -10.94 5.28
N PHE A 31 -1.63 -10.94 4.68
CA PHE A 31 -0.82 -12.15 4.56
C PHE A 31 -0.35 -12.68 5.92
N GLY A 32 0.08 -11.79 6.82
CA GLY A 32 0.60 -12.17 8.13
C GLY A 32 -0.39 -12.92 9.03
N ILE A 33 -1.70 -12.62 8.92
CA ILE A 33 -2.73 -13.24 9.75
C ILE A 33 -3.45 -14.37 9.01
N MET A 34 -3.80 -14.12 7.74
CA MET A 34 -4.64 -15.05 6.98
C MET A 34 -3.82 -16.12 6.28
N GLY A 35 -2.54 -15.87 5.99
CA GLY A 35 -1.69 -16.74 5.20
C GLY A 35 -2.17 -16.90 3.74
N VAL A 36 -3.00 -15.98 3.26
CA VAL A 36 -3.56 -15.99 1.90
C VAL A 36 -2.76 -15.07 1.01
N ILE A 37 -2.31 -15.59 -0.13
CA ILE A 37 -1.65 -14.81 -1.17
C ILE A 37 -2.73 -14.06 -1.94
N ASN A 38 -2.82 -12.74 -1.71
CA ASN A 38 -3.82 -11.89 -2.36
C ASN A 38 -3.19 -11.11 -3.52
N LEU A 39 -3.30 -11.63 -4.74
CA LEU A 39 -2.82 -10.93 -5.94
C LEU A 39 -3.70 -9.69 -6.28
N ALA A 40 -4.95 -9.66 -5.84
CA ALA A 40 -5.82 -8.50 -6.09
C ALA A 40 -5.47 -7.27 -5.22
N HIS A 41 -4.44 -7.35 -4.36
CA HIS A 41 -4.09 -6.24 -3.46
C HIS A 41 -3.71 -4.96 -4.22
N GLY A 42 -3.00 -5.08 -5.34
CA GLY A 42 -2.68 -3.94 -6.20
C GLY A 42 -3.91 -3.28 -6.83
N SER A 43 -4.95 -4.07 -7.12
CA SER A 43 -6.21 -3.51 -7.62
C SER A 43 -6.91 -2.62 -6.59
N PHE A 44 -6.72 -2.84 -5.30
CA PHE A 44 -7.29 -1.94 -4.27
C PHE A 44 -6.61 -0.57 -4.26
N TYR A 45 -5.31 -0.51 -4.53
CA TYR A 45 -4.62 0.76 -4.76
C TYR A 45 -5.19 1.47 -6.00
N MET A 46 -5.36 0.76 -7.11
CA MET A 46 -5.98 1.27 -8.33
C MET A 46 -7.40 1.78 -8.05
N ILE A 47 -8.24 0.99 -7.39
CA ILE A 47 -9.61 1.39 -7.01
C ILE A 47 -9.57 2.68 -6.20
N GLY A 48 -8.64 2.82 -5.25
CA GLY A 48 -8.46 4.05 -4.47
C GLY A 48 -8.11 5.25 -5.34
N ALA A 49 -7.19 5.11 -6.30
CA ALA A 49 -6.83 6.18 -7.22
C ALA A 49 -8.02 6.61 -8.10
N TYR A 50 -8.78 5.64 -8.63
CA TYR A 50 -10.01 5.92 -9.40
C TYR A 50 -11.13 6.50 -8.53
N MET A 51 -11.23 6.10 -7.26
CA MET A 51 -12.15 6.73 -6.30
C MET A 51 -11.79 8.19 -6.06
N ALA A 52 -10.49 8.54 -5.95
CA ALA A 52 -10.09 9.95 -5.85
C ALA A 52 -10.52 10.74 -7.09
N PHE A 53 -10.36 10.20 -8.29
CA PHE A 53 -10.83 10.82 -9.51
C PHE A 53 -12.36 10.99 -9.53
N ALA A 54 -13.12 9.97 -9.15
CA ALA A 54 -14.59 10.01 -9.17
C ALA A 54 -15.19 10.90 -8.07
N LEU A 55 -14.56 10.96 -6.90
CA LEU A 55 -15.05 11.72 -5.76
C LEU A 55 -14.60 13.19 -5.80
N ALA A 56 -13.46 13.52 -6.42
CA ALA A 56 -12.95 14.89 -6.47
C ALA A 56 -13.98 15.93 -6.97
N PRO A 57 -14.78 15.68 -8.02
CA PRO A 57 -15.80 16.63 -8.47
C PRO A 57 -16.94 16.84 -7.45
N LEU A 58 -17.23 15.83 -6.61
CA LEU A 58 -18.31 15.88 -5.63
C LEU A 58 -17.93 16.66 -4.37
N PHE A 59 -16.65 16.59 -3.97
CA PHE A 59 -16.16 17.19 -2.74
C PHE A 59 -15.45 18.55 -2.98
N GLY A 60 -15.15 18.90 -4.23
CA GLY A 60 -14.46 20.15 -4.55
C GLY A 60 -13.13 20.30 -3.79
N ASP A 61 -12.98 21.43 -3.06
CA ASP A 61 -11.76 21.71 -2.29
C ASP A 61 -11.67 20.96 -0.93
N GLN A 62 -12.70 20.18 -0.58
CA GLN A 62 -12.73 19.43 0.69
C GLN A 62 -11.99 18.09 0.59
N PHE A 63 -10.72 18.16 0.24
CA PHE A 63 -9.87 16.99 -0.01
C PHE A 63 -9.80 16.00 1.17
N LEU A 64 -9.70 16.50 2.40
CA LEU A 64 -9.67 15.64 3.59
C LEU A 64 -10.97 14.85 3.77
N LEU A 65 -12.12 15.50 3.51
CA LEU A 65 -13.41 14.82 3.58
C LEU A 65 -13.54 13.75 2.49
N MET A 66 -13.04 14.04 1.29
CA MET A 66 -12.93 13.07 0.20
C MET A 66 -12.09 11.85 0.60
N LEU A 67 -10.92 12.06 1.23
CA LEU A 67 -10.09 10.95 1.72
C LEU A 67 -10.82 10.12 2.77
N VAL A 68 -11.49 10.75 3.74
CA VAL A 68 -12.25 10.03 4.78
C VAL A 68 -13.40 9.23 4.16
N ALA A 69 -14.17 9.83 3.26
CA ALA A 69 -15.26 9.14 2.55
C ALA A 69 -14.73 7.96 1.74
N GLY A 70 -13.62 8.15 1.00
CA GLY A 70 -12.99 7.10 0.23
C GLY A 70 -12.46 5.93 1.09
N VAL A 71 -11.84 6.23 2.23
CA VAL A 71 -11.39 5.21 3.19
C VAL A 71 -12.57 4.40 3.74
N VAL A 72 -13.66 5.06 4.11
CA VAL A 72 -14.87 4.39 4.60
C VAL A 72 -15.46 3.48 3.52
N LEU A 73 -15.61 3.98 2.29
CA LEU A 73 -16.09 3.19 1.16
C LEU A 73 -15.18 2.00 0.86
N ALA A 74 -13.86 2.19 0.86
CA ALA A 74 -12.88 1.13 0.66
C ALA A 74 -12.92 0.09 1.78
N ALA A 75 -13.11 0.51 3.03
CA ALA A 75 -13.24 -0.41 4.17
C ALA A 75 -14.52 -1.25 4.07
N ILE A 76 -15.65 -0.63 3.72
CA ILE A 76 -16.93 -1.34 3.49
C ILE A 76 -16.78 -2.32 2.33
N PHE A 77 -16.20 -1.88 1.22
CA PHE A 77 -15.94 -2.73 0.06
C PHE A 77 -15.04 -3.93 0.43
N GLY A 78 -13.94 -3.70 1.15
CA GLY A 78 -13.05 -4.75 1.62
C GLY A 78 -13.75 -5.73 2.56
N TYR A 79 -14.58 -5.24 3.47
CA TYR A 79 -15.36 -6.08 4.38
C TYR A 79 -16.34 -7.00 3.63
N LEU A 80 -17.06 -6.44 2.64
CA LEU A 80 -18.01 -7.19 1.81
C LEU A 80 -17.28 -8.19 0.90
N LEU A 81 -16.15 -7.80 0.35
CA LEU A 81 -15.34 -8.66 -0.52
C LEU A 81 -14.78 -9.86 0.26
N GLU A 82 -14.32 -9.66 1.49
CA GLU A 82 -13.86 -10.75 2.34
C GLU A 82 -15.02 -11.69 2.65
N TRP A 83 -16.15 -11.17 3.05
CA TRP A 83 -17.33 -11.96 3.37
C TRP A 83 -17.82 -12.78 2.17
N ALA A 84 -17.87 -12.20 0.98
CA ALA A 84 -18.42 -12.84 -0.20
C ALA A 84 -17.46 -13.84 -0.86
N PHE A 85 -16.14 -13.57 -0.84
CA PHE A 85 -15.14 -14.32 -1.61
C PHE A 85 -14.03 -14.92 -0.74
N PHE A 86 -13.31 -14.11 0.01
CA PHE A 86 -12.10 -14.55 0.72
C PHE A 86 -12.38 -15.52 1.86
N SER A 87 -13.55 -15.41 2.51
CA SER A 87 -13.95 -16.34 3.59
C SER A 87 -13.94 -17.81 3.16
N TYR A 88 -14.18 -18.09 1.87
CA TYR A 88 -14.16 -19.44 1.31
C TYR A 88 -12.75 -19.94 0.98
N LEU A 89 -11.77 -19.04 0.85
CA LEU A 89 -10.40 -19.37 0.44
C LEU A 89 -9.51 -19.88 1.58
N TYR A 90 -9.87 -19.64 2.84
CA TYR A 90 -9.00 -19.96 3.98
C TYR A 90 -8.70 -21.45 4.16
N GLN A 91 -9.53 -22.32 3.60
CA GLN A 91 -9.37 -23.76 3.64
C GLN A 91 -8.98 -24.37 2.29
N ARG A 92 -8.67 -23.52 1.30
CA ARG A 92 -8.34 -23.95 -0.05
C ARG A 92 -6.83 -23.91 -0.28
N ASP A 93 -6.38 -24.70 -1.24
CA ASP A 93 -4.98 -24.77 -1.64
C ASP A 93 -4.49 -23.42 -2.18
N HIS A 94 -3.19 -23.16 -2.03
CA HIS A 94 -2.56 -21.92 -2.50
C HIS A 94 -2.82 -21.63 -3.98
N LEU A 95 -2.88 -22.66 -4.83
CA LEU A 95 -3.19 -22.49 -6.25
C LEU A 95 -4.60 -21.94 -6.47
N GLN A 96 -5.60 -22.43 -5.73
CA GLN A 96 -6.97 -21.94 -5.80
C GLN A 96 -7.07 -20.49 -5.31
N GLN A 97 -6.31 -20.12 -4.26
CA GLN A 97 -6.23 -18.74 -3.77
C GLN A 97 -5.66 -17.81 -4.85
N VAL A 98 -4.57 -18.20 -5.50
CA VAL A 98 -3.93 -17.45 -6.58
C VAL A 98 -4.86 -17.28 -7.76
N LEU A 99 -5.51 -18.36 -8.23
CA LEU A 99 -6.42 -18.31 -9.38
C LEU A 99 -7.64 -17.40 -9.12
N MET A 100 -8.23 -17.49 -7.92
CA MET A 100 -9.37 -16.64 -7.59
C MET A 100 -8.98 -15.17 -7.48
N THR A 101 -7.87 -14.86 -6.81
CA THR A 101 -7.41 -13.47 -6.67
C THR A 101 -6.95 -12.88 -8.00
N TYR A 102 -6.40 -13.70 -8.90
CA TYR A 102 -6.12 -13.29 -10.28
C TYR A 102 -7.41 -13.03 -11.07
N GLY A 103 -8.41 -13.90 -10.94
CA GLY A 103 -9.74 -13.65 -11.51
C GLY A 103 -10.36 -12.33 -11.04
N LEU A 104 -10.19 -11.98 -9.76
CA LEU A 104 -10.63 -10.68 -9.22
C LEU A 104 -9.88 -9.50 -9.85
N ILE A 105 -8.58 -9.62 -10.15
CA ILE A 105 -7.85 -8.58 -10.88
C ILE A 105 -8.52 -8.30 -12.23
N LEU A 106 -8.80 -9.36 -13.01
CA LEU A 106 -9.45 -9.22 -14.32
C LEU A 106 -10.83 -8.57 -14.21
N VAL A 107 -11.62 -8.99 -13.22
CA VAL A 107 -12.95 -8.39 -12.97
C VAL A 107 -12.82 -6.90 -12.63
N PHE A 108 -11.87 -6.52 -11.76
CA PHE A 108 -11.69 -5.11 -11.38
C PHE A 108 -11.16 -4.26 -12.53
N GLU A 109 -10.26 -4.78 -13.36
CA GLU A 109 -9.78 -4.08 -14.56
C GLU A 109 -10.91 -3.89 -15.58
N GLU A 110 -11.71 -4.91 -15.82
CA GLU A 110 -12.83 -4.80 -16.75
C GLU A 110 -13.92 -3.85 -16.23
N LEU A 111 -14.29 -3.95 -14.94
CA LEU A 111 -15.23 -3.02 -14.33
C LEU A 111 -14.73 -1.57 -14.41
N ARG A 112 -13.45 -1.33 -14.15
CA ARG A 112 -12.83 -0.01 -14.32
C ARG A 112 -12.95 0.47 -15.77
N SER A 113 -12.65 -0.41 -16.76
CA SER A 113 -12.74 -0.08 -18.19
C SER A 113 -14.15 0.30 -18.60
N ILE A 114 -15.16 -0.44 -18.12
CA ILE A 114 -16.57 -0.17 -18.41
C ILE A 114 -17.05 1.13 -17.76
N LEU A 115 -16.65 1.41 -16.50
CA LEU A 115 -17.17 2.54 -15.73
C LEU A 115 -16.47 3.87 -16.05
N VAL A 116 -15.18 3.85 -16.33
CA VAL A 116 -14.37 5.06 -16.46
C VAL A 116 -13.70 5.17 -17.84
N GLY A 117 -13.53 4.04 -18.54
CA GLY A 117 -12.81 3.99 -19.81
C GLY A 117 -11.31 3.72 -19.65
N ASN A 118 -10.57 3.80 -20.76
CA ASN A 118 -9.14 3.47 -20.82
C ASN A 118 -8.23 4.69 -20.91
N ASP A 119 -8.78 5.89 -20.76
CA ASP A 119 -8.02 7.13 -20.80
C ASP A 119 -7.23 7.36 -19.49
N VAL A 120 -6.18 8.16 -19.60
CA VAL A 120 -5.40 8.59 -18.45
C VAL A 120 -6.07 9.83 -17.85
N HIS A 121 -6.34 9.78 -16.56
CA HIS A 121 -7.01 10.85 -15.85
C HIS A 121 -6.07 11.53 -14.84
N GLY A 122 -6.14 12.86 -14.76
CA GLY A 122 -5.47 13.63 -13.71
C GLY A 122 -6.41 13.98 -12.58
N VAL A 123 -5.93 13.91 -11.35
CA VAL A 123 -6.65 14.43 -10.17
C VAL A 123 -5.99 15.75 -9.77
N LYS A 124 -6.80 16.80 -9.63
CA LYS A 124 -6.28 18.13 -9.26
C LYS A 124 -5.79 18.15 -7.81
N VAL A 125 -4.67 18.81 -7.58
CA VAL A 125 -4.21 19.14 -6.25
C VAL A 125 -5.19 20.13 -5.62
N PRO A 126 -5.57 19.99 -4.34
CA PRO A 126 -6.43 20.95 -3.65
C PRO A 126 -5.81 22.35 -3.64
N ALA A 127 -6.63 23.39 -3.79
CA ALA A 127 -6.15 24.78 -3.91
C ALA A 127 -5.28 25.24 -2.73
N TRP A 128 -5.57 24.76 -1.51
CA TRP A 128 -4.79 25.07 -0.30
C TRP A 128 -3.43 24.36 -0.21
N LEU A 129 -3.17 23.35 -1.05
CA LEU A 129 -1.88 22.64 -1.22
C LEU A 129 -1.24 22.92 -2.57
N ASP A 130 -1.87 23.74 -3.41
CA ASP A 130 -1.35 24.14 -4.70
C ASP A 130 -0.32 25.27 -4.50
N GLY A 131 0.93 24.88 -4.45
CA GLY A 131 2.05 25.78 -4.22
C GLY A 131 3.33 25.01 -3.96
N SER A 132 4.42 25.76 -3.81
CA SER A 132 5.73 25.17 -3.55
C SER A 132 6.48 25.94 -2.45
N PHE A 133 7.26 25.21 -1.68
CA PHE A 133 8.16 25.75 -0.68
C PHE A 133 9.56 25.93 -1.29
N ALA A 134 10.15 27.11 -1.15
CA ALA A 134 11.48 27.39 -1.65
C ALA A 134 12.54 26.70 -0.76
N LEU A 135 13.31 25.78 -1.34
CA LEU A 135 14.48 25.14 -0.76
C LEU A 135 15.73 25.86 -1.27
N GLY A 136 16.14 26.93 -0.57
CA GLY A 136 17.24 27.78 -1.01
C GLY A 136 16.87 28.67 -2.21
N ASN A 137 17.88 29.16 -2.95
CA ASN A 137 17.69 30.17 -4.01
C ASN A 137 17.30 29.60 -5.37
N VAL A 138 17.30 28.27 -5.55
CA VAL A 138 17.22 27.66 -6.91
C VAL A 138 16.15 26.57 -7.01
N MET A 139 15.66 26.03 -5.89
CA MET A 139 14.75 24.88 -5.92
C MET A 139 13.46 25.11 -5.14
N SER A 140 12.36 24.56 -5.66
CA SER A 140 11.06 24.56 -5.00
C SER A 140 10.56 23.13 -4.81
N TYR A 141 9.92 22.87 -3.67
CA TYR A 141 9.31 21.57 -3.36
C TYR A 141 7.80 21.72 -3.16
N PRO A 142 6.94 20.92 -3.85
CA PRO A 142 5.50 21.05 -3.76
C PRO A 142 4.95 20.78 -2.34
N TRP A 143 4.07 21.65 -1.86
CA TRP A 143 3.41 21.47 -0.54
C TRP A 143 2.62 20.16 -0.47
N TYR A 144 2.02 19.74 -1.59
CA TYR A 144 1.29 18.48 -1.62
C TYR A 144 2.16 17.27 -1.29
N ARG A 145 3.42 17.23 -1.74
CA ARG A 145 4.34 16.12 -1.42
C ARG A 145 4.70 16.08 0.06
N LEU A 146 4.86 17.24 0.70
CA LEU A 146 5.07 17.33 2.15
C LEU A 146 3.85 16.85 2.92
N PHE A 147 2.66 17.28 2.51
CA PHE A 147 1.40 16.82 3.07
C PHE A 147 1.25 15.29 2.94
N ALA A 148 1.49 14.74 1.75
CA ALA A 148 1.44 13.30 1.49
C ALA A 148 2.41 12.53 2.41
N SER A 149 3.66 13.03 2.55
CA SER A 149 4.64 12.42 3.45
C SER A 149 4.20 12.47 4.90
N ALA A 150 3.71 13.61 5.36
CA ALA A 150 3.20 13.78 6.72
C ALA A 150 2.00 12.89 7.01
N ALA A 151 1.05 12.80 6.08
CA ALA A 151 -0.11 11.90 6.17
C ALA A 151 0.33 10.44 6.28
N CYS A 152 1.28 10.01 5.44
CA CYS A 152 1.82 8.66 5.48
C CYS A 152 2.52 8.35 6.81
N VAL A 153 3.29 9.30 7.37
CA VAL A 153 3.93 9.15 8.69
C VAL A 153 2.88 9.01 9.79
N VAL A 154 1.86 9.87 9.80
CA VAL A 154 0.76 9.79 10.78
C VAL A 154 0.07 8.43 10.70
N LEU A 155 -0.23 7.94 9.50
CA LEU A 155 -0.85 6.63 9.27
C LEU A 155 0.07 5.48 9.69
N ALA A 156 1.38 5.59 9.44
CA ALA A 156 2.37 4.60 9.87
C ALA A 156 2.43 4.51 11.39
N VAL A 157 2.46 5.66 12.09
CA VAL A 157 2.45 5.73 13.55
C VAL A 157 1.14 5.19 14.10
N ALA A 158 -0.01 5.57 13.51
CA ALA A 158 -1.32 5.07 13.90
C ALA A 158 -1.41 3.55 13.75
N LEU A 159 -0.96 3.01 12.62
CA LEU A 159 -0.93 1.57 12.37
C LEU A 159 -0.03 0.85 13.38
N TYR A 160 1.16 1.37 13.63
CA TYR A 160 2.08 0.83 14.63
C TYR A 160 1.44 0.83 16.02
N TRP A 161 0.76 1.91 16.41
CA TRP A 161 0.06 2.01 17.69
C TRP A 161 -1.11 1.02 17.78
N VAL A 162 -1.94 0.92 16.74
CA VAL A 162 -3.06 -0.03 16.67
C VAL A 162 -2.55 -1.46 16.83
N VAL A 163 -1.53 -1.84 16.07
CA VAL A 163 -1.01 -3.23 16.09
C VAL A 163 -0.30 -3.56 17.41
N ASN A 164 0.44 -2.62 18.02
CA ASN A 164 1.25 -2.93 19.20
C ASN A 164 0.57 -2.62 20.54
N ARG A 165 -0.40 -1.69 20.56
CA ARG A 165 -0.96 -1.14 21.81
C ARG A 165 -2.46 -1.39 21.99
N THR A 166 -3.18 -1.94 21.00
CA THR A 166 -4.63 -2.16 21.11
C THR A 166 -4.98 -3.65 21.30
N ARG A 167 -6.22 -3.89 21.75
CA ARG A 167 -6.78 -5.25 21.85
C ARG A 167 -6.89 -5.92 20.47
N LEU A 168 -7.23 -5.16 19.42
CA LEU A 168 -7.23 -5.66 18.05
C LEU A 168 -5.84 -6.13 17.63
N GLY A 169 -4.81 -5.35 17.89
CA GLY A 169 -3.44 -5.74 17.61
C GLY A 169 -2.98 -6.98 18.36
N MET A 170 -3.42 -7.16 19.61
CA MET A 170 -3.19 -8.41 20.35
C MET A 170 -3.83 -9.62 19.65
N MET A 171 -5.11 -9.51 19.24
CA MET A 171 -5.81 -10.58 18.53
C MET A 171 -5.15 -10.88 17.17
N ILE A 172 -4.70 -9.84 16.47
CA ILE A 172 -3.95 -9.94 15.20
C ILE A 172 -2.69 -10.78 15.40
N ARG A 173 -1.83 -10.42 16.35
CA ARG A 173 -0.57 -11.13 16.60
C ARG A 173 -0.79 -12.56 17.13
N ALA A 174 -1.79 -12.76 17.97
CA ALA A 174 -2.17 -14.09 18.45
C ALA A 174 -2.69 -14.97 17.29
N GLY A 175 -3.56 -14.42 16.42
CA GLY A 175 -4.09 -15.13 15.25
C GLY A 175 -3.02 -15.49 14.22
N ALA A 176 -2.01 -14.63 14.06
CA ALA A 176 -0.86 -14.89 13.20
C ALA A 176 0.05 -16.03 13.77
N SER A 177 0.10 -16.19 15.10
CA SER A 177 0.90 -17.22 15.74
C SER A 177 0.18 -18.58 15.79
N ASN A 178 -1.07 -18.61 16.23
CA ASN A 178 -1.84 -19.88 16.33
C ASN A 178 -3.35 -19.60 16.25
N ARG A 179 -3.94 -19.89 15.08
CA ARG A 179 -5.37 -19.67 14.79
C ARG A 179 -6.30 -20.53 15.64
N ASP A 180 -5.92 -21.78 15.85
CA ASP A 180 -6.78 -22.75 16.55
C ASP A 180 -6.85 -22.44 18.03
N MET A 181 -5.73 -22.04 18.64
CA MET A 181 -5.70 -21.58 20.02
C MET A 181 -6.56 -20.33 20.22
N VAL A 182 -6.48 -19.34 19.32
CA VAL A 182 -7.30 -18.12 19.39
C VAL A 182 -8.80 -18.44 19.29
N ARG A 183 -9.17 -19.39 18.42
CA ARG A 183 -10.55 -19.88 18.32
C ARG A 183 -10.98 -20.61 19.60
N GLY A 184 -10.10 -21.42 20.21
CA GLY A 184 -10.35 -22.11 21.47
C GLY A 184 -10.57 -21.16 22.65
N LEU A 185 -10.00 -19.94 22.61
CA LEU A 185 -10.22 -18.87 23.59
C LEU A 185 -11.53 -18.07 23.35
N GLY A 186 -12.38 -18.51 22.42
CA GLY A 186 -13.69 -17.89 22.15
C GLY A 186 -13.63 -16.63 21.26
N ILE A 187 -12.50 -16.32 20.64
CA ILE A 187 -12.40 -15.20 19.72
C ILE A 187 -12.94 -15.59 18.35
N ASP A 188 -13.85 -14.79 17.81
CA ASP A 188 -14.37 -14.95 16.44
C ASP A 188 -13.31 -14.57 15.40
N VAL A 189 -12.55 -15.58 14.98
CA VAL A 189 -11.48 -15.43 13.98
C VAL A 189 -12.02 -14.94 12.63
N LYS A 190 -13.26 -15.33 12.25
CA LYS A 190 -13.87 -14.89 10.98
C LYS A 190 -14.11 -13.38 11.00
N ARG A 191 -14.65 -12.86 12.10
CA ARG A 191 -14.86 -11.41 12.27
C ARG A 191 -13.52 -10.66 12.30
N LEU A 192 -12.52 -11.22 12.97
CA LEU A 192 -11.17 -10.64 12.99
C LEU A 192 -10.59 -10.52 11.57
N TYR A 193 -10.72 -11.56 10.75
CA TYR A 193 -10.23 -11.57 9.38
C TYR A 193 -10.91 -10.51 8.51
N ARG A 194 -12.24 -10.38 8.61
CA ARG A 194 -12.99 -9.32 7.90
C ARG A 194 -12.48 -7.92 8.23
N ILE A 195 -12.28 -7.64 9.53
CA ILE A 195 -11.78 -6.33 9.97
C ILE A 195 -10.37 -6.07 9.44
N VAL A 196 -9.49 -7.06 9.52
CA VAL A 196 -8.11 -6.94 9.04
C VAL A 196 -8.05 -6.79 7.53
N PHE A 197 -8.85 -7.55 6.80
CA PHE A 197 -8.94 -7.44 5.36
C PHE A 197 -9.47 -6.07 4.94
N ALA A 198 -10.55 -5.59 5.56
CA ALA A 198 -11.11 -4.26 5.35
C ALA A 198 -10.08 -3.15 5.62
N ALA A 199 -9.32 -3.27 6.72
CA ALA A 199 -8.26 -2.32 7.03
C ALA A 199 -7.12 -2.36 5.99
N GLY A 200 -6.72 -3.54 5.52
CA GLY A 200 -5.70 -3.69 4.47
C GLY A 200 -6.13 -3.08 3.13
N VAL A 201 -7.40 -3.32 2.73
CA VAL A 201 -7.99 -2.70 1.53
C VAL A 201 -8.06 -1.18 1.67
N ALA A 202 -8.49 -0.68 2.83
CA ALA A 202 -8.58 0.75 3.12
C ALA A 202 -7.21 1.44 3.05
N LEU A 203 -6.14 0.80 3.57
CA LEU A 203 -4.77 1.33 3.50
C LEU A 203 -4.25 1.39 2.07
N ALA A 204 -4.48 0.34 1.27
CA ALA A 204 -4.09 0.32 -0.13
C ALA A 204 -4.84 1.38 -0.95
N ALA A 205 -6.16 1.47 -0.77
CA ALA A 205 -6.98 2.48 -1.44
C ALA A 205 -6.59 3.91 -1.03
N LEU A 206 -6.33 4.14 0.26
CA LEU A 206 -5.88 5.44 0.75
C LEU A 206 -4.54 5.86 0.14
N ALA A 207 -3.60 4.92 0.01
CA ALA A 207 -2.33 5.18 -0.68
C ALA A 207 -2.57 5.56 -2.15
N GLY A 208 -3.50 4.88 -2.84
CA GLY A 208 -3.90 5.23 -4.20
C GLY A 208 -4.53 6.63 -4.29
N MET A 209 -5.41 6.97 -3.36
CA MET A 209 -6.03 8.30 -3.31
C MET A 209 -5.01 9.42 -3.07
N ILE A 210 -4.05 9.21 -2.16
CA ILE A 210 -2.97 10.17 -1.88
C ILE A 210 -2.02 10.29 -3.07
N ALA A 211 -1.77 9.20 -3.80
CA ALA A 211 -0.88 9.21 -4.96
C ALA A 211 -1.52 9.85 -6.20
N ALA A 212 -2.83 9.79 -6.35
CA ALA A 212 -3.55 10.22 -7.55
C ALA A 212 -3.23 11.66 -8.02
N PRO A 213 -3.14 12.68 -7.14
CA PRO A 213 -2.75 14.03 -7.56
C PRO A 213 -1.27 14.18 -7.96
N MET A 214 -0.40 13.24 -7.61
CA MET A 214 1.03 13.27 -7.96
C MET A 214 1.36 12.45 -9.20
N SER A 215 0.58 11.41 -9.43
CA SER A 215 0.71 10.54 -10.59
C SER A 215 -0.65 10.46 -11.28
N SER A 216 -0.68 10.46 -12.60
CA SER A 216 -1.93 10.24 -13.32
C SER A 216 -2.54 8.88 -12.95
N VAL A 217 -3.87 8.80 -13.03
CA VAL A 217 -4.62 7.54 -12.86
C VAL A 217 -4.74 6.89 -14.24
N TYR A 218 -4.23 5.67 -14.38
CA TYR A 218 -4.13 4.98 -15.66
C TYR A 218 -4.44 3.48 -15.53
N PRO A 219 -4.86 2.82 -16.63
CA PRO A 219 -5.13 1.39 -16.65
C PRO A 219 -3.92 0.55 -16.20
N ASN A 220 -4.17 -0.58 -15.57
CA ASN A 220 -3.16 -1.54 -15.09
C ASN A 220 -2.18 -1.00 -14.03
N MET A 221 -2.39 0.22 -13.48
CA MET A 221 -1.51 0.74 -12.43
C MET A 221 -1.44 -0.17 -11.20
N GLY A 222 -2.50 -0.93 -10.93
CA GLY A 222 -2.54 -1.90 -9.84
C GLY A 222 -1.53 -3.02 -9.98
N ALA A 223 -1.31 -3.53 -11.19
CA ALA A 223 -0.35 -4.61 -11.44
C ALA A 223 1.10 -4.18 -11.14
N SER A 224 1.48 -2.97 -11.55
CA SER A 224 2.82 -2.43 -11.29
C SER A 224 3.08 -2.28 -9.79
N VAL A 225 2.10 -1.77 -9.05
CA VAL A 225 2.21 -1.58 -7.60
C VAL A 225 2.20 -2.91 -6.86
N LEU A 226 1.42 -3.90 -7.32
CA LEU A 226 1.39 -5.24 -6.74
C LEU A 226 2.76 -5.89 -6.72
N ILE A 227 3.48 -5.86 -7.85
CA ILE A 227 4.82 -6.45 -7.96
C ILE A 227 5.77 -5.81 -6.93
N ILE A 228 5.77 -4.48 -6.83
CA ILE A 228 6.59 -3.78 -5.85
C ILE A 228 6.19 -4.15 -4.42
N CYS A 229 4.89 -4.26 -4.12
CA CYS A 229 4.41 -4.67 -2.80
C CYS A 229 4.89 -6.07 -2.41
N PHE A 230 4.91 -7.03 -3.33
CA PHE A 230 5.48 -8.35 -3.05
C PHE A 230 6.98 -8.27 -2.76
N VAL A 231 7.72 -7.50 -3.54
CA VAL A 231 9.15 -7.26 -3.29
C VAL A 231 9.36 -6.69 -1.88
N LEU A 232 8.56 -5.71 -1.47
CA LEU A 232 8.63 -5.09 -0.15
C LEU A 232 8.34 -6.08 0.98
N VAL A 233 7.32 -6.92 0.81
CA VAL A 233 6.95 -7.94 1.83
C VAL A 233 8.05 -8.99 1.95
N VAL A 234 8.66 -9.38 0.83
CA VAL A 234 9.77 -10.34 0.81
C VAL A 234 11.03 -9.73 1.45
N ILE A 235 11.43 -8.51 1.05
CA ILE A 235 12.58 -7.81 1.66
C ILE A 235 12.34 -7.56 3.16
N GLY A 236 11.16 -7.09 3.52
CA GLY A 236 10.82 -6.74 4.90
C GLY A 236 10.71 -7.96 5.83
N GLY A 237 10.34 -9.10 5.26
CA GLY A 237 9.96 -10.32 5.96
C GLY A 237 8.45 -10.44 6.15
N ILE A 238 7.92 -11.59 5.78
CA ILE A 238 6.49 -11.86 5.74
C ILE A 238 5.83 -11.62 7.11
N GLY A 239 4.77 -10.82 7.14
CA GLY A 239 4.03 -10.49 8.36
C GLY A 239 4.69 -9.46 9.29
N SER A 240 5.85 -8.89 8.92
CA SER A 240 6.55 -7.87 9.70
C SER A 240 6.23 -6.46 9.21
N ILE A 241 5.41 -5.70 9.94
CA ILE A 241 5.07 -4.30 9.61
C ILE A 241 6.31 -3.40 9.70
N THR A 242 7.16 -3.61 10.71
CA THR A 242 8.41 -2.86 10.84
C THR A 242 9.38 -3.20 9.71
N GLY A 243 9.42 -4.47 9.29
CA GLY A 243 10.18 -4.91 8.14
C GLY A 243 9.67 -4.26 6.84
N ALA A 244 8.36 -4.20 6.66
CA ALA A 244 7.75 -3.51 5.51
C ALA A 244 8.12 -2.01 5.47
N LEU A 245 8.17 -1.32 6.61
CA LEU A 245 8.58 0.09 6.69
C LEU A 245 10.04 0.27 6.26
N VAL A 246 10.95 -0.55 6.80
CA VAL A 246 12.38 -0.47 6.45
C VAL A 246 12.58 -0.81 4.97
N ALA A 247 11.94 -1.88 4.48
CA ALA A 247 12.01 -2.29 3.08
C ALA A 247 11.50 -1.19 2.14
N SER A 248 10.37 -0.57 2.46
CA SER A 248 9.77 0.48 1.63
C SER A 248 10.63 1.73 1.56
N LEU A 249 11.26 2.13 2.65
CA LEU A 249 12.23 3.25 2.63
C LEU A 249 13.46 2.90 1.80
N LEU A 250 14.04 1.70 1.98
CA LEU A 250 15.17 1.24 1.18
C LEU A 250 14.85 1.21 -0.31
N VAL A 251 13.70 0.64 -0.69
CA VAL A 251 13.24 0.61 -2.08
C VAL A 251 12.97 2.01 -2.61
N GLY A 252 12.38 2.90 -1.81
CA GLY A 252 12.18 4.30 -2.16
C GLY A 252 13.50 5.01 -2.50
N PHE A 253 14.54 4.78 -1.72
CA PHE A 253 15.87 5.32 -1.99
C PHE A 253 16.49 4.69 -3.25
N VAL A 254 16.47 3.37 -3.39
CA VAL A 254 17.04 2.67 -4.55
C VAL A 254 16.34 3.07 -5.85
N ASP A 255 15.01 3.15 -5.85
CA ASP A 255 14.25 3.58 -7.03
C ASP A 255 14.52 5.02 -7.42
N THR A 256 14.45 5.94 -6.45
CA THR A 256 14.62 7.37 -6.72
C THR A 256 16.03 7.70 -7.18
N PHE A 257 17.05 7.23 -6.45
CA PHE A 257 18.44 7.46 -6.83
C PHE A 257 18.85 6.65 -8.05
N GLY A 258 18.29 5.44 -8.23
CA GLY A 258 18.48 4.64 -9.44
C GLY A 258 18.05 5.39 -10.70
N LYS A 259 16.89 6.06 -10.66
CA LYS A 259 16.39 6.89 -11.78
C LYS A 259 17.28 8.11 -12.05
N VAL A 260 17.96 8.64 -11.05
CA VAL A 260 18.85 9.81 -11.19
C VAL A 260 20.22 9.42 -11.74
N PHE A 261 20.81 8.33 -11.24
CA PHE A 261 22.18 7.94 -11.60
C PHE A 261 22.25 6.94 -12.77
N PHE A 262 21.23 6.07 -12.88
CA PHE A 262 21.20 4.96 -13.82
C PHE A 262 19.80 4.81 -14.43
N ALA A 263 19.36 5.83 -15.18
CA ALA A 263 17.99 5.88 -15.70
C ALA A 263 17.57 4.61 -16.46
N ASP A 264 18.48 4.05 -17.29
CA ASP A 264 18.24 2.87 -18.10
C ASP A 264 18.15 1.56 -17.26
N LEU A 265 18.73 1.55 -16.05
CA LEU A 265 18.79 0.40 -15.16
C LEU A 265 17.92 0.55 -13.91
N SER A 266 17.17 1.65 -13.77
CA SER A 266 16.44 1.99 -12.56
C SER A 266 15.42 0.90 -12.16
N GLY A 267 14.74 0.30 -13.12
CA GLY A 267 13.79 -0.79 -12.87
C GLY A 267 14.44 -2.06 -12.30
N ILE A 268 15.71 -2.31 -12.60
CA ILE A 268 16.45 -3.49 -12.14
C ILE A 268 16.91 -3.34 -10.69
N GLY A 269 17.16 -2.11 -10.25
CA GLY A 269 17.71 -1.82 -8.91
C GLY A 269 16.88 -2.40 -7.76
N ILE A 270 15.55 -2.34 -7.86
CA ILE A 270 14.64 -2.89 -6.85
C ILE A 270 14.77 -4.41 -6.74
N TYR A 271 14.82 -5.11 -7.88
CA TYR A 271 14.94 -6.58 -7.92
C TYR A 271 16.34 -7.04 -7.51
N LEU A 272 17.37 -6.27 -7.85
CA LEU A 272 18.73 -6.52 -7.40
C LEU A 272 18.83 -6.39 -5.87
N LEU A 273 18.24 -5.36 -5.29
CA LEU A 273 18.15 -5.20 -3.84
C LEU A 273 17.45 -6.41 -3.20
N MET A 274 16.33 -6.85 -3.78
CA MET A 274 15.62 -8.05 -3.29
C MET A 274 16.52 -9.28 -3.33
N ALA A 275 17.20 -9.52 -4.44
CA ALA A 275 18.11 -10.68 -4.58
C ALA A 275 19.24 -10.64 -3.54
N ILE A 276 19.87 -9.48 -3.32
CA ILE A 276 20.93 -9.30 -2.33
C ILE A 276 20.40 -9.60 -0.92
N VAL A 277 19.23 -9.06 -0.57
CA VAL A 277 18.63 -9.29 0.75
C VAL A 277 18.30 -10.76 0.96
N LEU A 278 17.72 -11.44 -0.03
CA LEU A 278 17.36 -12.87 0.06
C LEU A 278 18.58 -13.78 0.16
N ILE A 279 19.69 -13.45 -0.52
CA ILE A 279 20.95 -14.22 -0.39
C ILE A 279 21.52 -14.06 1.02
N TRP A 280 21.44 -12.86 1.59
CA TRP A 280 22.02 -12.58 2.92
C TRP A 280 21.08 -12.98 4.07
N LYS A 281 19.77 -12.72 3.91
CA LYS A 281 18.72 -13.04 4.88
C LYS A 281 17.49 -13.61 4.16
N PRO A 282 17.40 -14.92 3.95
CA PRO A 282 16.29 -15.53 3.21
C PRO A 282 14.93 -15.34 3.87
N GLU A 283 14.89 -15.02 5.17
CA GLU A 283 13.66 -14.73 5.92
C GLU A 283 13.22 -13.26 5.80
N GLY A 284 13.96 -12.42 5.06
CA GLY A 284 13.79 -10.98 5.01
C GLY A 284 14.49 -10.25 6.16
N LEU A 285 14.53 -8.91 6.11
CA LEU A 285 15.28 -8.09 7.06
C LEU A 285 14.81 -8.25 8.51
N MET A 286 13.50 -8.40 8.71
CA MET A 286 12.86 -8.53 10.03
C MET A 286 11.91 -9.73 10.11
N GLY A 287 12.10 -10.74 9.27
CA GLY A 287 11.41 -12.02 9.35
C GLY A 287 11.77 -12.77 10.63
N ARG A 288 10.84 -13.52 11.18
CA ARG A 288 11.10 -14.42 12.32
C ARG A 288 11.65 -15.73 11.76
N ARG A 289 12.72 -16.24 12.38
CA ARG A 289 13.12 -17.65 12.21
C ARG A 289 11.98 -18.54 12.71
N SER A 290 11.41 -19.32 11.82
CA SER A 290 10.47 -20.40 12.16
C SER A 290 11.19 -21.58 12.82
#